data_f7ede1b7b66aeffe0c4902d2c9837498
#
_entry.id   f7ede1b7b66aeffe0c4902d2c9837498
#
_cell.length_a   1.000
_cell.length_b   1.000
_cell.length_c   1.000
_cell.angle_alpha   90.00
_cell.angle_beta   90.00
_cell.angle_gamma   90.00
#
_symmetry.space_group_name_H-M   'P 1'
#
loop_
_entity.id
_entity.type
_entity.pdbx_description
1 polymer ?
#
loop_
_entity_poly.entity_id
_entity_poly.type
_entity_poly.pdbx_seq_one_letter_code
_entity_poly.pdbx_strand_id
1 'polypeptide(L)'
;MDPDRRSVPRHMYIAHAELVDEGRSTRLNVRISDISTKGCYVDMIHPLPEGTHVTLDIADSSGPIQAKGRIVYSVPQLGAGVAFLDLPPEVTAQIERSVAPR
;
A
#
# COMPACT_ATOMS: atom_id res chain seq x y z
N MET A 1 3.58 -4.85 25.97
CA MET A 1 4.37 -4.18 24.96
C MET A 1 3.46 -3.69 23.85
N ASP A 2 3.67 -2.50 23.46
CA ASP A 2 2.94 -1.98 22.32
C ASP A 2 3.48 -2.61 21.03
N PRO A 3 2.71 -3.45 20.35
CA PRO A 3 3.19 -4.04 19.11
C PRO A 3 3.33 -3.04 18.00
N ASP A 4 2.69 -1.91 18.14
CA ASP A 4 2.71 -0.88 17.12
C ASP A 4 3.69 0.21 17.49
N ARG A 5 4.90 0.10 17.00
CA ARG A 5 5.94 1.08 17.22
C ARG A 5 5.94 2.17 16.18
N ARG A 6 5.03 2.10 15.26
CA ARG A 6 4.96 3.07 14.19
C ARG A 6 4.44 4.39 14.73
N SER A 7 4.98 5.47 14.21
CA SER A 7 4.48 6.80 14.55
C SER A 7 3.12 7.06 13.93
N VAL A 8 2.72 6.28 12.93
CA VAL A 8 1.46 6.43 12.22
C VAL A 8 0.68 5.14 12.34
N PRO A 9 -0.53 5.17 12.89
CA PRO A 9 -1.36 3.97 12.99
C PRO A 9 -1.73 3.44 11.61
N ARG A 10 -1.83 2.13 11.49
CA ARG A 10 -2.40 1.49 10.32
C ARG A 10 -3.85 1.16 10.57
N HIS A 11 -4.64 1.27 9.53
CA HIS A 11 -6.09 1.04 9.62
C HIS A 11 -6.46 -0.11 8.70
N MET A 12 -7.39 -0.94 9.15
CA MET A 12 -7.97 -1.93 8.27
C MET A 12 -8.62 -1.21 7.09
N TYR A 13 -8.27 -1.63 5.89
CA TYR A 13 -8.69 -0.93 4.71
C TYR A 13 -8.66 -1.90 3.54
N ILE A 14 -9.85 -2.25 3.04
CA ILE A 14 -9.96 -3.23 1.97
C ILE A 14 -10.22 -2.48 0.67
N ALA A 15 -9.33 -2.66 -0.30
CA ALA A 15 -9.50 -2.05 -1.61
C ALA A 15 -8.78 -2.88 -2.65
N HIS A 16 -9.28 -2.87 -3.87
CA HIS A 16 -8.58 -3.45 -4.99
C HIS A 16 -7.57 -2.43 -5.52
N ALA A 17 -6.47 -2.93 -6.04
CA ALA A 17 -5.45 -2.08 -6.62
C ALA A 17 -4.76 -2.78 -7.77
N GLU A 18 -4.24 -1.99 -8.69
CA GLU A 18 -3.32 -2.48 -9.69
C GLU A 18 -1.92 -2.12 -9.23
N LEU A 19 -1.07 -3.13 -9.11
CA LEU A 19 0.32 -2.94 -8.73
C LEU A 19 1.19 -3.16 -9.96
N VAL A 20 2.03 -2.19 -10.25
CA VAL A 20 2.96 -2.28 -11.37
C VAL A 20 4.37 -2.40 -10.82
N ASP A 21 5.05 -3.50 -11.19
CA ASP A 21 6.47 -3.66 -10.91
C ASP A 21 7.23 -2.83 -11.92
N GLU A 22 7.83 -1.75 -11.46
CA GLU A 22 8.46 -0.78 -12.37
C GLU A 22 9.64 -1.39 -13.13
N GLY A 23 10.34 -2.33 -12.52
CA GLY A 23 11.50 -2.93 -13.18
C GLY A 23 11.12 -3.87 -14.33
N ARG A 24 9.93 -4.47 -14.26
CA ARG A 24 9.49 -5.44 -15.26
C ARG A 24 8.28 -4.99 -16.04
N SER A 25 7.69 -3.86 -15.67
CA SER A 25 6.44 -3.37 -16.25
C SER A 25 5.30 -4.41 -16.15
N THR A 26 5.39 -5.30 -15.16
CA THR A 26 4.36 -6.30 -14.92
C THR A 26 3.24 -5.70 -14.09
N ARG A 27 2.00 -5.96 -14.49
CA ARG A 27 0.82 -5.47 -13.80
C ARG A 27 0.13 -6.61 -13.07
N LEU A 28 -0.20 -6.37 -11.81
CA LEU A 28 -0.85 -7.38 -10.97
C LEU A 28 -2.08 -6.76 -10.32
N ASN A 29 -3.18 -7.51 -10.32
CA ASN A 29 -4.35 -7.12 -9.55
C ASN A 29 -4.19 -7.66 -8.15
N VAL A 30 -4.27 -6.78 -7.16
CA VAL A 30 -4.02 -7.14 -5.77
C VAL A 30 -5.11 -6.55 -4.88
N ARG A 31 -5.15 -7.02 -3.64
CA ARG A 31 -6.03 -6.47 -2.62
C ARG A 31 -5.17 -5.84 -1.53
N ILE A 32 -5.55 -4.62 -1.16
CA ILE A 32 -4.93 -3.94 -0.02
C ILE A 32 -5.77 -4.27 1.20
N SER A 33 -5.14 -4.62 2.30
CA SER A 33 -5.84 -5.01 3.52
C SER A 33 -5.61 -4.05 4.68
N ASP A 34 -4.59 -3.20 4.62
CA ASP A 34 -4.47 -2.08 5.55
C ASP A 34 -3.68 -0.96 4.89
N ILE A 35 -3.84 0.24 5.41
CA ILE A 35 -3.18 1.42 4.85
C ILE A 35 -2.93 2.46 5.93
N SER A 36 -1.87 3.23 5.72
CA SER A 36 -1.57 4.45 6.45
C SER A 36 -0.94 5.43 5.48
N THR A 37 -0.62 6.62 5.95
CA THR A 37 0.07 7.59 5.10
C THR A 37 1.52 7.19 4.82
N LYS A 38 2.05 6.18 5.51
CA LYS A 38 3.41 5.69 5.30
C LYS A 38 3.48 4.51 4.36
N GLY A 39 2.41 3.74 4.23
CA GLY A 39 2.43 2.56 3.40
C GLY A 39 1.18 1.72 3.53
N CYS A 40 1.23 0.54 2.96
CA CYS A 40 0.10 -0.37 2.97
C CYS A 40 0.57 -1.81 2.96
N TYR A 41 -0.36 -2.72 3.26
CA TYR A 41 -0.12 -4.15 3.12
C TYR A 41 -0.92 -4.67 1.93
N VAL A 42 -0.26 -5.45 1.09
CA VAL A 42 -0.83 -5.98 -0.14
C VAL A 42 -0.88 -7.50 -0.05
N ASP A 43 -2.06 -8.08 -0.26
CA ASP A 43 -2.22 -9.54 -0.24
C ASP A 43 -1.68 -10.11 -1.55
N MET A 44 -0.72 -11.02 -1.45
CA MET A 44 -0.10 -11.66 -2.61
C MET A 44 0.36 -13.05 -2.23
N ILE A 45 0.01 -14.05 -3.04
CA ILE A 45 0.48 -15.42 -2.80
C ILE A 45 1.97 -15.53 -3.11
N HIS A 46 2.41 -14.87 -4.18
CA HIS A 46 3.81 -14.83 -4.59
C HIS A 46 4.30 -13.39 -4.54
N PRO A 47 4.61 -12.89 -3.34
CA PRO A 47 4.98 -11.46 -3.21
C PRO A 47 6.31 -11.16 -3.91
N LEU A 48 6.39 -9.92 -4.36
CA LEU A 48 7.61 -9.43 -5.00
C LEU A 48 8.73 -9.30 -3.97
N PRO A 49 9.98 -9.38 -4.42
CA PRO A 49 11.13 -9.28 -3.50
C PRO A 49 11.21 -7.91 -2.83
N GLU A 50 11.81 -7.90 -1.65
CA GLU A 50 12.15 -6.66 -0.96
C GLU A 50 13.00 -5.79 -1.86
N GLY A 51 12.75 -4.50 -1.80
CA GLY A 51 13.46 -3.52 -2.62
C GLY A 51 12.81 -3.24 -3.96
N THR A 52 11.83 -4.03 -4.37
CA THR A 52 11.15 -3.82 -5.65
C THR A 52 10.39 -2.50 -5.61
N HIS A 53 10.62 -1.65 -6.61
CA HIS A 53 9.86 -0.41 -6.76
C HIS A 53 8.58 -0.69 -7.51
N VAL A 54 7.48 -0.16 -6.99
CA VAL A 54 6.15 -0.41 -7.54
C VAL A 54 5.37 0.89 -7.62
N THR A 55 4.35 0.89 -8.46
CA THR A 55 3.32 1.93 -8.47
C THR A 55 2.00 1.24 -8.16
N LEU A 56 1.24 1.83 -7.25
CA LEU A 56 -0.09 1.33 -6.89
C LEU A 56 -1.14 2.29 -7.40
N ASP A 57 -2.15 1.72 -8.03
CA ASP A 57 -3.34 2.46 -8.46
C ASP A 57 -4.50 1.85 -7.68
N ILE A 58 -4.89 2.53 -6.61
CA ILE A 58 -5.81 2.00 -5.63
C ILE A 58 -7.21 2.51 -5.93
N ALA A 59 -8.17 1.59 -6.01
CA ALA A 59 -9.56 1.93 -6.24
C ALA A 59 -10.22 2.29 -4.91
N ASP A 60 -10.07 3.54 -4.51
CA ASP A 60 -10.70 4.05 -3.30
C ASP A 60 -12.08 4.62 -3.62
N SER A 61 -12.99 4.56 -2.65
CA SER A 61 -14.35 5.03 -2.86
C SER A 61 -14.44 6.54 -3.11
N SER A 62 -13.44 7.29 -2.64
CA SER A 62 -13.38 8.74 -2.86
C SER A 62 -12.70 9.12 -4.17
N GLY A 63 -12.23 8.13 -4.93
CA GLY A 63 -11.52 8.34 -6.18
C GLY A 63 -10.21 7.59 -6.17
N PRO A 64 -9.59 7.39 -7.33
CA PRO A 64 -8.35 6.61 -7.40
C PRO A 64 -7.22 7.28 -6.64
N ILE A 65 -6.42 6.44 -5.98
CA ILE A 65 -5.21 6.87 -5.30
C ILE A 65 -4.03 6.29 -6.06
N GLN A 66 -3.15 7.13 -6.56
CA GLN A 66 -1.91 6.69 -7.18
C GLN A 66 -0.76 6.94 -6.22
N ALA A 67 0.02 5.89 -5.96
CA ALA A 67 1.12 6.00 -5.03
C ALA A 67 2.31 5.19 -5.53
N LYS A 68 3.49 5.77 -5.45
CA LYS A 68 4.72 5.04 -5.66
C LYS A 68 5.18 4.45 -4.35
N GLY A 69 5.80 3.28 -4.42
CA GLY A 69 6.26 2.63 -3.22
C GLY A 69 7.39 1.67 -3.48
N ARG A 70 7.82 1.05 -2.39
CA ARG A 70 8.87 0.04 -2.44
C ARG A 70 8.47 -1.09 -1.51
N ILE A 71 8.69 -2.32 -1.95
CA ILE A 71 8.46 -3.49 -1.11
C ILE A 71 9.50 -3.48 0.01
N VAL A 72 9.06 -3.44 1.25
CA VAL A 72 9.96 -3.39 2.40
C VAL A 72 10.05 -4.72 3.14
N TYR A 73 9.05 -5.59 2.97
CA TYR A 73 9.13 -6.97 3.42
C TYR A 73 8.15 -7.81 2.63
N SER A 74 8.42 -9.11 2.55
CA SER A 74 7.58 -10.07 1.83
C SER A 74 7.37 -11.28 2.72
N VAL A 75 6.12 -11.77 2.76
CA VAL A 75 5.75 -12.96 3.50
C VAL A 75 5.15 -13.94 2.49
N PRO A 76 5.86 -15.03 2.15
CA PRO A 76 5.36 -15.97 1.15
C PRO A 76 3.96 -16.45 1.46
N GLN A 77 3.13 -16.52 0.43
CA GLN A 77 1.74 -16.97 0.49
C GLN A 77 0.80 -16.05 1.26
N LEU A 78 1.30 -14.93 1.76
CA LEU A 78 0.47 -13.95 2.47
C LEU A 78 0.46 -12.60 1.77
N GLY A 79 1.61 -11.97 1.64
CA GLY A 79 1.63 -10.65 1.04
C GLY A 79 2.92 -9.91 1.26
N ALA A 80 2.84 -8.60 1.08
CA ALA A 80 4.00 -7.73 1.17
C ALA A 80 3.64 -6.40 1.79
N GLY A 81 4.58 -5.84 2.53
CA GLY A 81 4.48 -4.48 3.02
C GLY A 81 5.09 -3.53 2.01
N VAL A 82 4.40 -2.45 1.72
CA VAL A 82 4.84 -1.42 0.80
C VAL A 82 5.00 -0.11 1.55
N ALA A 83 6.18 0.47 1.47
CA ALA A 83 6.41 1.82 1.98
C ALA A 83 6.17 2.81 0.85
N PHE A 84 5.36 3.83 1.10
CA PHE A 84 5.11 4.86 0.09
C PHE A 84 6.31 5.77 -0.05
N LEU A 85 6.54 6.25 -1.26
CA LEU A 85 7.65 7.15 -1.59
C LEU A 85 7.08 8.43 -2.15
N ASP A 86 7.49 9.55 -1.55
CA ASP A 86 7.20 10.89 -2.09
C ASP A 86 5.74 11.13 -2.43
N LEU A 87 4.84 10.78 -1.49
CA LEU A 87 3.41 11.04 -1.71
C LEU A 87 3.15 12.54 -1.80
N PRO A 88 2.44 12.98 -2.86
CA PRO A 88 1.97 14.37 -2.90
C PRO A 88 1.04 14.66 -1.72
N PRO A 89 1.03 15.92 -1.24
CA PRO A 89 0.17 16.27 -0.10
C PRO A 89 -1.31 15.96 -0.32
N GLU A 90 -1.81 16.12 -1.54
CA GLU A 90 -3.20 15.83 -1.83
C GLU A 90 -3.51 14.34 -1.73
N VAL A 91 -2.53 13.48 -2.04
CA VAL A 91 -2.71 12.03 -1.90
C VAL A 91 -2.69 11.65 -0.44
N THR A 92 -1.76 12.22 0.33
CA THR A 92 -1.73 12.01 1.77
C THR A 92 -3.05 12.40 2.42
N ALA A 93 -3.59 13.56 2.05
CA ALA A 93 -4.87 14.01 2.58
C ALA A 93 -6.01 13.07 2.18
N GLN A 94 -5.97 12.54 0.97
CA GLN A 94 -6.99 11.60 0.52
C GLN A 94 -6.95 10.30 1.35
N ILE A 95 -5.75 9.80 1.62
CA ILE A 95 -5.61 8.60 2.44
C ILE A 95 -6.14 8.87 3.85
N GLU A 96 -5.79 10.01 4.43
CA GLU A 96 -6.26 10.37 5.76
C GLU A 96 -7.78 10.41 5.84
N ARG A 97 -8.42 10.97 4.82
CA ARG A 97 -9.89 11.03 4.78
C ARG A 97 -10.50 9.64 4.65
N SER A 98 -9.88 8.77 3.86
CA SER A 98 -10.42 7.44 3.59
C SER A 98 -10.38 6.54 4.82
N VAL A 99 -9.45 6.77 5.75
CA VAL A 99 -9.31 5.95 6.95
C VAL A 99 -9.75 6.68 8.21
N ALA A 100 -10.28 7.89 8.09
CA ALA A 100 -10.70 8.66 9.25
C ALA A 100 -11.83 7.93 9.98
N PRO A 101 -11.81 7.92 11.31
CA PRO A 101 -12.92 7.34 12.07
C PRO A 101 -14.20 8.12 11.82
N ARG A 102 -15.32 7.41 11.95
CA ARG A 102 -16.64 8.01 11.72
C ARG A 102 -17.37 8.27 13.02
#